data_7f66f2da4dc4f586993739d6f4795280
#
_entry.id   7f66f2da4dc4f586993739d6f4795280
#
_cell.length_a   1.000
_cell.length_b   1.000
_cell.length_c   1.000
_cell.angle_alpha   90.00
_cell.angle_beta   90.00
_cell.angle_gamma   90.00
#
_symmetry.space_group_name_H-M   'P 1'
#
loop_
_entity.id
_entity.type
_entity.pdbx_description
1 polymer ?
#
loop_
_entity_poly.entity_id
_entity_poly.type
_entity_poly.pdbx_seq_one_letter_code
_entity_poly.pdbx_strand_id
1 'polypeptide(L)'
;MKLHNNKENFIEVIQIVSRSLNISPSLIEKDYYVTMILKSINDEVSGLIFKGGTSLSKCHKAINRFSEDIDLTLDSEHLTEGQRKIVKPAIIKTCKNLGLTINNIEETRSRRDYNCYQISYPLLFKNDEVNPVIKVEVVFIQECYPDEIKKADSIIGEWLKANGFSKQAENYDLFSFDIHVQTIERTLIDKVFALCDYMISNNLQKHSRHIYDIYQLLKKVELNNEFNLLVNRVREDRKYNSLCVSAQDGADIPSLLKRVIETECYKKDYETNTIMMLYAPCSYEEAITGLKVIVESGMFQENDEYKKIRYIYLFQFLRKLKVIKNIEYLKCHQKAIITNILIKFKTVLLA
;
A
#
# COMPACT_ATOMS: atom_id res chain seq x y z
N MET A 1 2.49 17.77 25.31
CA MET A 1 1.47 18.67 24.67
C MET A 1 1.62 18.56 23.17
N LYS A 2 0.54 18.60 22.36
CA LYS A 2 0.68 18.57 20.89
C LYS A 2 1.10 19.95 20.37
N LEU A 3 1.99 20.00 19.38
CA LEU A 3 2.53 21.26 18.84
C LEU A 3 1.42 22.17 18.28
N HIS A 4 0.42 21.62 17.57
CA HIS A 4 -0.69 22.38 16.99
C HIS A 4 -1.64 23.02 18.03
N ASN A 5 -1.54 22.66 19.32
CA ASN A 5 -2.30 23.31 20.39
C ASN A 5 -1.76 24.73 20.72
N ASN A 6 -0.53 25.03 20.28
CA ASN A 6 0.02 26.39 20.31
C ASN A 6 0.19 26.85 18.86
N LYS A 7 -0.78 27.61 18.36
CA LYS A 7 -0.84 28.03 16.97
C LYS A 7 0.38 28.86 16.54
N GLU A 8 0.87 29.75 17.40
CA GLU A 8 2.02 30.62 17.10
C GLU A 8 3.29 29.80 16.94
N ASN A 9 3.60 28.93 17.91
CA ASN A 9 4.75 28.04 17.83
C ASN A 9 4.66 27.08 16.64
N PHE A 10 3.46 26.60 16.32
CA PHE A 10 3.25 25.69 15.19
C PHE A 10 3.57 26.36 13.85
N ILE A 11 3.09 27.60 13.67
CA ILE A 11 3.39 28.40 12.47
C ILE A 11 4.90 28.66 12.37
N GLU A 12 5.53 29.10 13.47
CA GLU A 12 6.95 29.43 13.50
C GLU A 12 7.81 28.20 13.15
N VAL A 13 7.56 27.06 13.78
CA VAL A 13 8.31 25.81 13.51
C VAL A 13 8.15 25.38 12.06
N ILE A 14 6.92 25.40 11.52
CA ILE A 14 6.69 25.05 10.09
C ILE A 14 7.48 25.98 9.17
N GLN A 15 7.49 27.29 9.43
CA GLN A 15 8.21 28.26 8.60
C GLN A 15 9.74 28.04 8.66
N ILE A 16 10.29 27.74 9.83
CA ILE A 16 11.71 27.46 10.00
C ILE A 16 12.09 26.19 9.21
N VAL A 17 11.34 25.11 9.41
CA VAL A 17 11.58 23.82 8.73
C VAL A 17 11.43 23.98 7.21
N SER A 18 10.40 24.71 6.77
CA SER A 18 10.14 25.00 5.34
C SER A 18 11.34 25.69 4.68
N ARG A 19 11.87 26.76 5.31
CA ARG A 19 13.04 27.47 4.78
C ARG A 19 14.29 26.60 4.76
N SER A 20 14.48 25.79 5.83
CA SER A 20 15.65 24.92 5.95
C SER A 20 15.69 23.79 4.93
N LEU A 21 14.53 23.19 4.63
CA LEU A 21 14.42 22.02 3.74
C LEU A 21 13.98 22.39 2.31
N ASN A 22 13.62 23.65 2.07
CA ASN A 22 13.01 24.09 0.81
C ASN A 22 11.75 23.30 0.42
N ILE A 23 10.89 23.01 1.44
CA ILE A 23 9.61 22.30 1.28
C ILE A 23 8.49 23.29 1.59
N SER A 24 7.39 23.24 0.81
CA SER A 24 6.22 24.10 1.04
C SER A 24 5.69 23.97 2.47
N PRO A 25 5.36 25.08 3.16
CA PRO A 25 4.77 25.05 4.50
C PRO A 25 3.50 24.20 4.60
N SER A 26 2.66 24.22 3.56
CA SER A 26 1.42 23.42 3.49
C SER A 26 1.70 21.92 3.47
N LEU A 27 2.79 21.47 2.83
CA LEU A 27 3.20 20.07 2.82
C LEU A 27 3.72 19.63 4.19
N ILE A 28 4.48 20.48 4.89
CA ILE A 28 4.97 20.19 6.24
C ILE A 28 3.81 20.14 7.24
N GLU A 29 2.86 21.06 7.12
CA GLU A 29 1.64 21.06 7.92
C GLU A 29 0.86 19.77 7.75
N LYS A 30 0.64 19.36 6.51
CA LYS A 30 -0.07 18.12 6.19
C LYS A 30 0.67 16.89 6.67
N ASP A 31 1.99 16.81 6.45
CA ASP A 31 2.85 15.74 6.94
C ASP A 31 2.77 15.57 8.46
N TYR A 32 2.74 16.69 9.19
CA TYR A 32 2.56 16.68 10.65
C TYR A 32 1.25 15.98 11.03
N TYR A 33 0.10 16.39 10.45
CA TYR A 33 -1.19 15.80 10.80
C TYR A 33 -1.30 14.34 10.35
N VAL A 34 -0.77 13.99 9.17
CA VAL A 34 -0.67 12.59 8.70
C VAL A 34 0.06 11.73 9.73
N THR A 35 1.20 12.22 10.24
CA THR A 35 2.01 11.48 11.22
C THR A 35 1.31 11.35 12.56
N MET A 36 0.66 12.42 13.05
CA MET A 36 -0.05 12.40 14.34
C MET A 36 -1.28 11.47 14.29
N ILE A 37 -2.01 11.46 13.17
CA ILE A 37 -3.13 10.53 12.96
C ILE A 37 -2.61 9.08 12.96
N LEU A 38 -1.58 8.79 12.16
CA LEU A 38 -1.00 7.47 12.03
C LEU A 38 -0.52 6.94 13.38
N LYS A 39 0.24 7.75 14.13
CA LYS A 39 0.73 7.41 15.48
C LYS A 39 -0.41 7.05 16.43
N SER A 40 -1.43 7.91 16.48
CA SER A 40 -2.55 7.72 17.40
C SER A 40 -3.38 6.46 17.05
N ILE A 41 -3.57 6.15 15.77
CA ILE A 41 -4.26 4.92 15.35
C ILE A 41 -3.39 3.70 15.69
N ASN A 42 -2.07 3.76 15.45
CA ASN A 42 -1.14 2.68 15.75
C ASN A 42 -1.11 2.32 17.26
N ASP A 43 -1.22 3.32 18.12
CA ASP A 43 -1.27 3.12 19.58
C ASP A 43 -2.58 2.45 20.04
N GLU A 44 -3.66 2.55 19.27
CA GLU A 44 -5.01 2.06 19.63
C GLU A 44 -5.37 0.71 18.99
N VAL A 45 -4.69 0.31 17.90
CA VAL A 45 -5.10 -0.83 17.07
C VAL A 45 -3.97 -1.84 16.98
N SER A 46 -4.13 -2.98 17.64
CA SER A 46 -3.20 -4.11 17.52
C SER A 46 -3.24 -4.74 16.13
N GLY A 47 -2.09 -5.18 15.64
CA GLY A 47 -1.96 -5.82 14.32
C GLY A 47 -2.15 -4.87 13.15
N LEU A 48 -2.08 -3.55 13.39
CA LEU A 48 -2.16 -2.55 12.33
C LEU A 48 -0.95 -2.64 11.41
N ILE A 49 -1.18 -2.69 10.10
CA ILE A 49 -0.13 -2.63 9.07
C ILE A 49 -0.33 -1.38 8.21
N PHE A 50 0.70 -0.56 8.15
CA PHE A 50 0.77 0.61 7.30
C PHE A 50 1.37 0.25 5.93
N LYS A 51 0.77 0.71 4.85
CA LYS A 51 1.17 0.38 3.48
C LYS A 51 1.09 1.59 2.54
N GLY A 52 1.21 1.34 1.25
CA GLY A 52 1.03 2.35 0.22
C GLY A 52 2.21 3.31 0.05
N GLY A 53 1.96 4.43 -0.65
CA GLY A 53 2.99 5.41 -0.99
C GLY A 53 3.57 6.12 0.23
N THR A 54 2.74 6.39 1.23
CA THR A 54 3.16 7.13 2.42
C THR A 54 4.05 6.28 3.33
N SER A 55 3.86 4.94 3.38
CA SER A 55 4.81 4.05 4.07
C SER A 55 6.17 4.03 3.37
N LEU A 56 6.20 4.08 2.04
CA LEU A 56 7.45 4.16 1.28
C LEU A 56 8.25 5.44 1.56
N SER A 57 7.59 6.59 1.73
CA SER A 57 8.26 7.85 2.04
C SER A 57 8.64 7.96 3.51
N LYS A 58 7.72 7.66 4.44
CA LYS A 58 7.92 7.86 5.88
C LYS A 58 8.78 6.79 6.54
N CYS A 59 8.57 5.53 6.21
CA CYS A 59 9.19 4.40 6.92
C CYS A 59 10.37 3.80 6.14
N HIS A 60 10.20 3.56 4.85
CA HIS A 60 11.24 2.92 4.02
C HIS A 60 12.24 3.91 3.44
N LYS A 61 11.91 5.21 3.39
CA LYS A 61 12.73 6.23 2.69
C LYS A 61 13.10 5.76 1.27
N ALA A 62 12.11 5.16 0.60
CA ALA A 62 12.32 4.50 -0.70
C ALA A 62 11.88 5.34 -1.89
N ILE A 63 11.08 6.37 -1.67
CA ILE A 63 10.64 7.32 -2.69
C ILE A 63 10.92 8.76 -2.26
N ASN A 64 11.21 9.61 -3.23
CA ASN A 64 11.50 11.03 -3.00
C ASN A 64 10.41 11.90 -3.63
N ARG A 65 9.18 11.69 -3.18
CA ARG A 65 7.99 12.45 -3.57
C ARG A 65 7.01 12.62 -2.42
N PHE A 66 6.17 13.62 -2.53
CA PHE A 66 5.06 13.80 -1.60
C PHE A 66 4.06 12.64 -1.68
N SER A 67 3.60 12.19 -0.52
CA SER A 67 2.54 11.22 -0.35
C SER A 67 1.76 11.51 0.93
N GLU A 68 0.44 11.50 0.86
CA GLU A 68 -0.43 12.07 1.88
C GLU A 68 -1.53 11.16 2.41
N ASP A 69 -1.85 10.08 1.67
CA ASP A 69 -2.87 9.13 2.06
C ASP A 69 -2.32 8.15 3.12
N ILE A 70 -3.14 7.76 4.07
CA ILE A 70 -2.80 6.77 5.10
C ILE A 70 -3.51 5.47 4.72
N ASP A 71 -2.77 4.53 4.14
CA ASP A 71 -3.28 3.21 3.74
C ASP A 71 -3.05 2.19 4.86
N LEU A 72 -4.12 1.62 5.41
CA LEU A 72 -4.08 0.72 6.55
C LEU A 72 -4.74 -0.63 6.24
N THR A 73 -4.24 -1.66 6.89
CA THR A 73 -4.89 -2.97 7.01
C THR A 73 -4.57 -3.58 8.37
N LEU A 74 -5.04 -4.79 8.62
CA LEU A 74 -4.65 -5.60 9.77
C LEU A 74 -3.85 -6.82 9.28
N ASP A 75 -2.99 -7.36 10.15
CA ASP A 75 -2.33 -8.64 9.90
C ASP A 75 -3.34 -9.80 9.85
N SER A 76 -2.90 -10.98 9.41
CA SER A 76 -3.78 -12.14 9.24
C SER A 76 -4.40 -12.64 10.56
N GLU A 77 -3.74 -12.44 11.69
CA GLU A 77 -4.23 -12.84 13.01
C GLU A 77 -5.35 -11.92 13.51
N HIS A 78 -5.31 -10.64 13.13
CA HIS A 78 -6.26 -9.60 13.53
C HIS A 78 -7.35 -9.31 12.48
N LEU A 79 -7.38 -10.01 11.34
CA LEU A 79 -8.43 -9.83 10.31
C LEU A 79 -9.81 -10.39 10.69
N THR A 80 -10.05 -10.69 11.96
CA THR A 80 -11.34 -11.16 12.45
C THR A 80 -12.38 -10.02 12.45
N GLU A 81 -13.68 -10.38 12.38
CA GLU A 81 -14.77 -9.40 12.42
C GLU A 81 -14.74 -8.51 13.67
N GLY A 82 -14.35 -9.11 14.81
CA GLY A 82 -14.20 -8.38 16.08
C GLY A 82 -13.14 -7.31 16.03
N GLN A 83 -11.96 -7.63 15.50
CA GLN A 83 -10.83 -6.71 15.40
C GLN A 83 -11.08 -5.61 14.36
N ARG A 84 -11.70 -5.94 13.22
CA ARG A 84 -12.10 -4.94 12.21
C ARG A 84 -12.99 -3.84 12.80
N LYS A 85 -13.86 -4.17 13.76
CA LYS A 85 -14.75 -3.21 14.44
C LYS A 85 -14.02 -2.21 15.32
N ILE A 86 -12.79 -2.48 15.76
CA ILE A 86 -12.01 -1.58 16.62
C ILE A 86 -11.47 -0.37 15.83
N VAL A 87 -11.20 -0.55 14.53
CA VAL A 87 -10.53 0.47 13.70
C VAL A 87 -11.35 1.76 13.58
N LYS A 88 -12.66 1.68 13.29
CA LYS A 88 -13.51 2.89 13.18
C LYS A 88 -13.57 3.70 14.47
N PRO A 89 -13.83 3.11 15.65
CA PRO A 89 -13.76 3.84 16.93
C PRO A 89 -12.38 4.44 17.21
N ALA A 90 -11.30 3.76 16.88
CA ALA A 90 -9.94 4.28 17.04
C ALA A 90 -9.72 5.54 16.18
N ILE A 91 -10.13 5.54 14.92
CA ILE A 91 -10.06 6.71 14.04
C ILE A 91 -10.90 7.88 14.59
N ILE A 92 -12.12 7.61 15.06
CA ILE A 92 -12.99 8.64 15.67
C ILE A 92 -12.34 9.23 16.92
N LYS A 93 -11.80 8.39 17.81
CA LYS A 93 -11.10 8.81 19.02
C LYS A 93 -9.86 9.65 18.68
N THR A 94 -9.08 9.21 17.69
CA THR A 94 -7.92 9.94 17.19
C THR A 94 -8.30 11.35 16.72
N CYS A 95 -9.30 11.46 15.86
CA CYS A 95 -9.75 12.76 15.36
C CYS A 95 -10.23 13.67 16.50
N LYS A 96 -11.01 13.15 17.45
CA LYS A 96 -11.45 13.89 18.61
C LYS A 96 -10.28 14.42 19.45
N ASN A 97 -9.27 13.59 19.71
CA ASN A 97 -8.10 13.95 20.53
C ASN A 97 -7.18 14.97 19.84
N LEU A 98 -7.17 14.99 18.51
CA LEU A 98 -6.37 15.91 17.70
C LEU A 98 -7.15 17.16 17.25
N GLY A 99 -8.42 17.30 17.64
CA GLY A 99 -9.28 18.42 17.20
C GLY A 99 -9.58 18.42 15.71
N LEU A 100 -9.67 17.23 15.08
CA LEU A 100 -9.91 17.03 13.65
C LEU A 100 -11.35 16.64 13.38
N THR A 101 -11.81 16.87 12.15
CA THR A 101 -13.18 16.55 11.72
C THR A 101 -13.18 15.46 10.64
N ILE A 102 -14.01 14.42 10.82
CA ILE A 102 -14.27 13.42 9.78
C ILE A 102 -15.46 13.88 8.96
N ASN A 103 -15.27 14.21 7.68
CA ASN A 103 -16.27 14.81 6.83
C ASN A 103 -17.37 13.83 6.38
N ASN A 104 -17.06 12.54 6.30
CA ASN A 104 -17.91 11.51 5.72
C ASN A 104 -18.19 10.34 6.69
N ILE A 105 -18.28 10.61 7.98
CA ILE A 105 -18.46 9.56 9.01
C ILE A 105 -19.69 8.68 8.77
N GLU A 106 -20.76 9.25 8.23
CA GLU A 106 -22.02 8.55 7.95
C GLU A 106 -21.91 7.56 6.77
N GLU A 107 -20.92 7.75 5.90
CA GLU A 107 -20.66 6.87 4.76
C GLU A 107 -19.84 5.64 5.13
N THR A 108 -19.16 5.66 6.28
CA THR A 108 -18.26 4.60 6.72
C THR A 108 -18.96 3.55 7.58
N ARG A 109 -18.58 2.27 7.41
CA ARG A 109 -19.17 1.13 8.14
C ARG A 109 -18.08 0.16 8.61
N SER A 110 -18.06 -0.17 9.89
CA SER A 110 -17.05 -1.04 10.51
C SER A 110 -16.93 -2.45 9.91
N ARG A 111 -17.97 -2.93 9.23
CA ARG A 111 -18.01 -4.28 8.64
C ARG A 111 -17.62 -4.33 7.16
N ARG A 112 -17.44 -3.18 6.51
CA ARG A 112 -17.04 -3.15 5.10
C ARG A 112 -15.58 -3.56 4.96
N ASP A 113 -15.29 -4.24 3.88
CA ASP A 113 -13.92 -4.60 3.50
C ASP A 113 -13.07 -3.41 3.07
N TYR A 114 -13.71 -2.30 2.71
CA TYR A 114 -13.08 -1.03 2.38
C TYR A 114 -13.81 0.14 3.00
N ASN A 115 -13.06 1.05 3.63
CA ASN A 115 -13.52 2.36 4.05
C ASN A 115 -12.47 3.43 3.73
N CYS A 116 -12.93 4.61 3.34
CA CYS A 116 -12.10 5.81 3.20
C CYS A 116 -12.65 6.90 4.11
N TYR A 117 -11.89 7.30 5.12
CA TYR A 117 -12.22 8.41 6.02
C TYR A 117 -11.57 9.68 5.50
N GLN A 118 -12.37 10.72 5.28
CA GLN A 118 -11.92 12.03 4.84
C GLN A 118 -11.80 12.95 6.05
N ILE A 119 -10.56 13.27 6.45
CA ILE A 119 -10.27 14.02 7.67
C ILE A 119 -9.78 15.41 7.32
N SER A 120 -10.50 16.43 7.79
CA SER A 120 -10.10 17.83 7.70
C SER A 120 -9.34 18.25 8.95
N TYR A 121 -8.31 19.08 8.77
CA TYR A 121 -7.50 19.69 9.82
C TYR A 121 -7.57 21.21 9.74
N PRO A 122 -7.26 21.96 10.82
CA PRO A 122 -7.17 23.41 10.80
C PRO A 122 -6.06 23.88 9.86
N LEU A 123 -6.43 24.31 8.65
CA LEU A 123 -5.49 24.70 7.60
C LEU A 123 -4.92 26.11 7.89
N LEU A 124 -3.63 26.19 8.19
CA LEU A 124 -2.94 27.46 8.45
C LEU A 124 -2.21 28.00 7.22
N PHE A 125 -1.69 27.11 6.38
CA PHE A 125 -0.98 27.44 5.16
C PHE A 125 -1.76 26.98 3.94
N LYS A 126 -2.48 27.94 3.31
CA LYS A 126 -3.25 27.65 2.10
C LYS A 126 -2.32 27.54 0.89
N ASN A 127 -2.50 26.49 0.12
CA ASN A 127 -1.88 26.29 -1.18
C ASN A 127 -2.86 25.51 -2.07
N ASP A 128 -3.10 25.97 -3.27
CA ASP A 128 -4.03 25.36 -4.22
C ASP A 128 -3.57 23.97 -4.71
N GLU A 129 -2.28 23.67 -4.56
CA GLU A 129 -1.69 22.38 -4.94
C GLU A 129 -1.90 21.27 -3.91
N VAL A 130 -2.22 21.62 -2.66
CA VAL A 130 -2.37 20.66 -1.55
C VAL A 130 -3.84 20.49 -1.19
N ASN A 131 -4.36 19.28 -1.36
CA ASN A 131 -5.70 18.96 -0.90
C ASN A 131 -5.77 19.09 0.65
N PRO A 132 -6.67 19.91 1.22
CA PRO A 132 -6.77 20.12 2.67
C PRO A 132 -7.38 18.92 3.42
N VAL A 133 -7.66 17.82 2.75
CA VAL A 133 -8.24 16.60 3.32
C VAL A 133 -7.19 15.50 3.35
N ILE A 134 -7.04 14.86 4.50
CA ILE A 134 -6.24 13.64 4.68
C ILE A 134 -7.20 12.45 4.53
N LYS A 135 -6.83 11.49 3.67
CA LYS A 135 -7.57 10.24 3.53
C LYS A 135 -6.92 9.16 4.37
N VAL A 136 -7.74 8.50 5.17
CA VAL A 136 -7.36 7.25 5.84
C VAL A 136 -8.15 6.13 5.18
N GLU A 137 -7.45 5.33 4.38
CA GLU A 137 -8.02 4.19 3.67
C GLU A 137 -7.75 2.91 4.45
N VAL A 138 -8.80 2.15 4.75
CA VAL A 138 -8.72 0.90 5.49
C VAL A 138 -9.25 -0.21 4.60
N VAL A 139 -8.39 -1.20 4.31
CA VAL A 139 -8.69 -2.31 3.38
C VAL A 139 -8.47 -3.64 4.08
N PHE A 140 -9.50 -4.51 4.10
CA PHE A 140 -9.45 -5.82 4.76
C PHE A 140 -9.59 -7.01 3.79
N ILE A 141 -9.65 -6.76 2.48
CA ILE A 141 -9.93 -7.80 1.47
C ILE A 141 -8.71 -8.72 1.25
N GLN A 142 -7.52 -8.17 1.42
CA GLN A 142 -6.28 -8.86 1.07
C GLN A 142 -5.37 -8.94 2.29
N GLU A 143 -4.75 -10.09 2.47
CA GLU A 143 -3.68 -10.23 3.44
C GLU A 143 -2.51 -9.33 3.07
N CYS A 144 -1.92 -8.70 4.07
CA CYS A 144 -0.72 -7.88 3.90
C CYS A 144 0.47 -8.65 4.48
N TYR A 145 1.24 -9.26 3.61
CA TYR A 145 2.49 -9.93 3.95
C TYR A 145 3.47 -9.84 2.76
N PRO A 146 4.76 -9.96 2.98
CA PRO A 146 5.42 -9.83 4.28
C PRO A 146 5.34 -8.40 4.79
N ASP A 147 5.43 -8.26 6.10
CA ASP A 147 5.55 -6.98 6.80
C ASP A 147 6.81 -6.97 7.68
N GLU A 148 7.21 -5.79 8.09
CA GLU A 148 8.37 -5.55 8.95
C GLU A 148 8.12 -4.36 9.87
N ILE A 149 8.87 -4.25 10.97
CA ILE A 149 8.80 -3.10 11.87
C ILE A 149 9.76 -2.02 11.39
N LYS A 150 9.26 -0.81 11.19
CA LYS A 150 10.04 0.38 10.85
C LYS A 150 9.68 1.55 11.75
N LYS A 151 10.56 2.53 11.81
CA LYS A 151 10.27 3.81 12.46
C LYS A 151 9.57 4.76 11.50
N ALA A 152 8.46 5.35 11.99
CA ALA A 152 7.79 6.47 11.32
C ALA A 152 8.07 7.76 12.08
N ASP A 153 8.19 8.87 11.35
CA ASP A 153 8.42 10.19 11.90
C ASP A 153 7.76 11.28 11.05
N SER A 154 7.59 12.49 11.62
CA SER A 154 7.20 13.67 10.87
C SER A 154 8.44 14.40 10.35
N ILE A 155 8.27 15.17 9.27
CA ILE A 155 9.33 16.06 8.75
C ILE A 155 9.81 17.01 9.86
N ILE A 156 8.89 17.55 10.65
CA ILE A 156 9.23 18.44 11.80
C ILE A 156 10.05 17.66 12.83
N GLY A 157 9.63 16.46 13.21
CA GLY A 157 10.33 15.64 14.21
C GLY A 157 11.73 15.26 13.78
N GLU A 158 11.91 14.84 12.52
CA GLU A 158 13.21 14.55 11.94
C GLU A 158 14.13 15.77 11.94
N TRP A 159 13.59 16.93 11.51
CA TRP A 159 14.36 18.17 11.47
C TRP A 159 14.79 18.63 12.85
N LEU A 160 13.89 18.63 13.83
CA LEU A 160 14.20 19.01 15.22
C LEU A 160 15.33 18.16 15.80
N LYS A 161 15.28 16.84 15.60
CA LYS A 161 16.31 15.92 16.09
C LYS A 161 17.66 16.15 15.39
N ALA A 162 17.65 16.30 14.07
CA ALA A 162 18.85 16.53 13.27
C ALA A 162 19.56 17.86 13.61
N ASN A 163 18.82 18.87 14.12
CA ASN A 163 19.33 20.18 14.48
C ASN A 163 19.56 20.38 16.00
N GLY A 164 19.55 19.29 16.79
CA GLY A 164 19.85 19.34 18.22
C GLY A 164 18.68 19.74 19.13
N PHE A 165 17.45 19.80 18.60
CA PHE A 165 16.23 20.16 19.34
C PHE A 165 15.43 18.93 19.82
N SER A 166 16.12 17.83 20.18
CA SER A 166 15.46 16.58 20.61
C SER A 166 14.53 16.78 21.80
N LYS A 167 14.90 17.64 22.76
CA LYS A 167 14.06 17.95 23.92
C LYS A 167 12.75 18.65 23.53
N GLN A 168 12.78 19.53 22.54
CA GLN A 168 11.59 20.17 21.99
C GLN A 168 10.71 19.15 21.26
N ALA A 169 11.31 18.23 20.49
CA ALA A 169 10.58 17.15 19.87
C ALA A 169 9.85 16.28 20.90
N GLU A 170 10.49 15.93 22.01
CA GLU A 170 9.85 15.20 23.12
C GLU A 170 8.70 15.97 23.75
N ASN A 171 8.88 17.27 24.06
CA ASN A 171 7.86 18.12 24.66
C ASN A 171 6.58 18.20 23.83
N TYR A 172 6.71 18.11 22.50
CA TYR A 172 5.59 18.17 21.55
C TYR A 172 5.14 16.78 21.07
N ASP A 173 5.66 15.70 21.64
CA ASP A 173 5.33 14.32 21.24
C ASP A 173 5.69 14.01 19.78
N LEU A 174 6.78 14.63 19.28
CA LEU A 174 7.33 14.52 17.93
C LEU A 174 8.56 13.60 17.90
N PHE A 175 8.45 12.42 18.48
CA PHE A 175 9.47 11.38 18.36
C PHE A 175 9.00 10.25 17.46
N SER A 176 9.96 9.60 16.83
CA SER A 176 9.69 8.43 15.98
C SER A 176 9.03 7.31 16.80
N PHE A 177 8.16 6.57 16.16
CA PHE A 177 7.49 5.41 16.73
C PHE A 177 7.63 4.20 15.82
N ASP A 178 7.60 3.02 16.40
CA ASP A 178 7.64 1.76 15.66
C ASP A 178 6.26 1.41 15.13
N ILE A 179 6.20 0.97 13.88
CA ILE A 179 4.97 0.56 13.21
C ILE A 179 5.25 -0.60 12.26
N HIS A 180 4.33 -1.55 12.18
CA HIS A 180 4.37 -2.59 11.17
C HIS A 180 4.05 -2.00 9.80
N VAL A 181 4.91 -2.26 8.83
CA VAL A 181 4.76 -1.77 7.45
C VAL A 181 4.89 -2.91 6.46
N GLN A 182 4.12 -2.84 5.40
CA GLN A 182 4.28 -3.74 4.25
C GLN A 182 5.67 -3.57 3.66
N THR A 183 6.37 -4.68 3.34
CA THR A 183 7.73 -4.61 2.78
C THR A 183 7.76 -3.92 1.41
N ILE A 184 8.95 -3.47 1.01
CA ILE A 184 9.13 -2.79 -0.28
C ILE A 184 8.90 -3.73 -1.46
N GLU A 185 9.27 -5.01 -1.35
CA GLU A 185 9.06 -6.06 -2.36
C GLU A 185 7.56 -6.25 -2.62
N ARG A 186 6.79 -6.41 -1.53
CA ARG A 186 5.33 -6.54 -1.64
C ARG A 186 4.71 -5.28 -2.23
N THR A 187 5.15 -4.11 -1.80
CA THR A 187 4.63 -2.84 -2.30
C THR A 187 4.96 -2.64 -3.78
N LEU A 188 6.15 -3.06 -4.25
CA LEU A 188 6.51 -3.07 -5.66
C LEU A 188 5.54 -3.94 -6.48
N ILE A 189 5.26 -5.15 -6.00
CA ILE A 189 4.34 -6.08 -6.65
C ILE A 189 2.94 -5.48 -6.74
N ASP A 190 2.41 -4.93 -5.64
CA ASP A 190 1.09 -4.32 -5.62
C ASP A 190 0.97 -3.14 -6.60
N LYS A 191 2.04 -2.33 -6.75
CA LYS A 191 2.07 -1.21 -7.71
C LYS A 191 2.08 -1.67 -9.16
N VAL A 192 2.78 -2.75 -9.47
CA VAL A 192 2.78 -3.33 -10.82
C VAL A 192 1.38 -3.83 -11.19
N PHE A 193 0.73 -4.59 -10.31
CA PHE A 193 -0.65 -5.05 -10.54
C PHE A 193 -1.62 -3.87 -10.66
N ALA A 194 -1.55 -2.89 -9.75
CA ALA A 194 -2.43 -1.73 -9.76
C ALA A 194 -2.28 -0.90 -11.04
N LEU A 195 -1.04 -0.71 -11.54
CA LEU A 195 -0.80 -0.01 -12.80
C LEU A 195 -1.50 -0.72 -13.98
N CYS A 196 -1.43 -2.06 -14.02
CA CYS A 196 -2.11 -2.86 -15.03
C CYS A 196 -3.64 -2.81 -14.87
N ASP A 197 -4.17 -2.90 -13.64
CA ASP A 197 -5.60 -2.80 -13.36
C ASP A 197 -6.18 -1.46 -13.82
N TYR A 198 -5.49 -0.35 -13.54
CA TYR A 198 -5.91 0.99 -13.98
C TYR A 198 -5.83 1.16 -15.50
N MET A 199 -4.83 0.57 -16.17
CA MET A 199 -4.77 0.58 -17.62
C MET A 199 -5.93 -0.19 -18.25
N ILE A 200 -6.23 -1.40 -17.75
CA ILE A 200 -7.33 -2.23 -18.25
C ILE A 200 -8.68 -1.52 -18.08
N SER A 201 -8.90 -0.89 -16.93
CA SER A 201 -10.13 -0.16 -16.64
C SER A 201 -10.20 1.24 -17.27
N ASN A 202 -9.17 1.64 -18.03
CA ASN A 202 -9.02 2.98 -18.63
C ASN A 202 -9.12 4.13 -17.60
N ASN A 203 -8.69 3.88 -16.37
CA ASN A 203 -8.62 4.87 -15.30
C ASN A 203 -7.18 5.34 -15.12
N LEU A 204 -6.69 6.20 -16.03
CA LEU A 204 -5.28 6.56 -16.10
C LEU A 204 -4.90 7.75 -15.22
N GLN A 205 -5.88 8.61 -14.87
CA GLN A 205 -5.61 9.86 -14.17
C GLN A 205 -5.17 9.64 -12.71
N LYS A 206 -4.14 10.36 -12.29
CA LYS A 206 -3.54 10.35 -10.95
C LYS A 206 -2.89 9.01 -10.55
N HIS A 207 -2.69 8.09 -11.51
CA HIS A 207 -2.10 6.78 -11.26
C HIS A 207 -0.69 6.61 -11.84
N SER A 208 -0.21 7.54 -12.67
CA SER A 208 1.16 7.51 -13.24
C SER A 208 2.26 7.56 -12.17
N ARG A 209 1.96 8.03 -10.95
CA ARG A 209 2.87 7.99 -9.80
C ARG A 209 3.39 6.57 -9.48
N HIS A 210 2.64 5.52 -9.88
CA HIS A 210 3.10 4.14 -9.71
C HIS A 210 4.33 3.83 -10.57
N ILE A 211 4.46 4.45 -11.76
CA ILE A 211 5.64 4.29 -12.63
C ILE A 211 6.89 4.83 -11.93
N TYR A 212 6.80 6.03 -11.36
CA TYR A 212 7.88 6.60 -10.55
C TYR A 212 8.24 5.72 -9.35
N ASP A 213 7.22 5.28 -8.60
CA ASP A 213 7.45 4.44 -7.42
C ASP A 213 8.13 3.11 -7.79
N ILE A 214 7.68 2.44 -8.86
CA ILE A 214 8.30 1.22 -9.37
C ILE A 214 9.77 1.46 -9.71
N TYR A 215 10.06 2.54 -10.45
CA TYR A 215 11.44 2.90 -10.79
C TYR A 215 12.33 3.10 -9.56
N GLN A 216 11.84 3.79 -8.52
CA GLN A 216 12.61 4.00 -7.31
C GLN A 216 12.79 2.71 -6.49
N LEU A 217 11.74 1.88 -6.40
CA LEU A 217 11.78 0.63 -5.64
C LEU A 217 12.77 -0.37 -6.25
N LEU A 218 12.88 -0.43 -7.58
CA LEU A 218 13.85 -1.29 -8.28
C LEU A 218 15.32 -0.98 -7.96
N LYS A 219 15.62 0.20 -7.42
CA LYS A 219 16.96 0.53 -6.93
C LYS A 219 17.29 -0.14 -5.60
N LYS A 220 16.29 -0.73 -4.91
CA LYS A 220 16.39 -1.30 -3.57
C LYS A 220 15.93 -2.75 -3.48
N VAL A 221 15.12 -3.20 -4.43
CA VAL A 221 14.54 -4.55 -4.47
C VAL A 221 15.34 -5.43 -5.40
N GLU A 222 15.73 -6.60 -4.91
CA GLU A 222 16.40 -7.63 -5.71
C GLU A 222 15.37 -8.54 -6.39
N LEU A 223 15.43 -8.62 -7.72
CA LEU A 223 14.54 -9.47 -8.53
C LEU A 223 15.12 -10.90 -8.61
N ASN A 224 14.87 -11.69 -7.59
CA ASN A 224 15.34 -13.07 -7.46
C ASN A 224 14.18 -14.08 -7.39
N ASN A 225 14.49 -15.35 -7.16
CA ASN A 225 13.49 -16.41 -7.07
C ASN A 225 12.49 -16.21 -5.92
N GLU A 226 12.92 -15.68 -4.78
CA GLU A 226 12.02 -15.39 -3.64
C GLU A 226 11.02 -14.31 -4.00
N PHE A 227 11.47 -13.27 -4.73
CA PHE A 227 10.60 -12.23 -5.26
C PHE A 227 9.57 -12.83 -6.24
N ASN A 228 9.98 -13.74 -7.16
CA ASN A 228 9.04 -14.39 -8.06
C ASN A 228 8.00 -15.26 -7.31
N LEU A 229 8.41 -15.99 -6.27
CA LEU A 229 7.48 -16.72 -5.42
C LEU A 229 6.47 -15.79 -4.75
N LEU A 230 6.93 -14.63 -4.25
CA LEU A 230 6.06 -13.62 -3.68
C LEU A 230 5.08 -13.04 -4.71
N VAL A 231 5.52 -12.75 -5.95
CA VAL A 231 4.66 -12.31 -7.06
C VAL A 231 3.51 -13.29 -7.28
N ASN A 232 3.83 -14.60 -7.36
CA ASN A 232 2.81 -15.61 -7.59
C ASN A 232 1.83 -15.73 -6.42
N ARG A 233 2.31 -15.67 -5.17
CA ARG A 233 1.46 -15.68 -3.99
C ARG A 233 0.53 -14.46 -3.96
N VAL A 234 1.04 -13.27 -4.24
CA VAL A 234 0.25 -12.03 -4.31
C VAL A 234 -0.79 -12.10 -5.43
N ARG A 235 -0.44 -12.66 -6.59
CA ARG A 235 -1.40 -12.87 -7.69
C ARG A 235 -2.58 -13.73 -7.23
N GLU A 236 -2.32 -14.84 -6.55
CA GLU A 236 -3.37 -15.71 -6.05
C GLU A 236 -4.31 -15.00 -5.07
N ASP A 237 -3.76 -14.23 -4.12
CA ASP A 237 -4.58 -13.44 -3.18
C ASP A 237 -5.44 -12.40 -3.92
N ARG A 238 -4.88 -11.74 -4.92
CA ARG A 238 -5.60 -10.73 -5.71
C ARG A 238 -6.71 -11.31 -6.57
N LYS A 239 -6.66 -12.58 -6.93
CA LYS A 239 -7.73 -13.26 -7.70
C LYS A 239 -9.08 -13.28 -7.00
N TYR A 240 -9.09 -13.24 -5.65
CA TYR A 240 -10.34 -13.17 -4.87
C TYR A 240 -11.04 -11.82 -4.96
N ASN A 241 -10.36 -10.79 -5.47
CA ASN A 241 -10.93 -9.48 -5.68
C ASN A 241 -11.20 -9.25 -7.17
N SER A 242 -12.46 -9.16 -7.56
CA SER A 242 -12.87 -8.94 -8.96
C SER A 242 -12.38 -7.60 -9.55
N LEU A 243 -11.99 -6.64 -8.72
CA LEU A 243 -11.42 -5.37 -9.16
C LEU A 243 -9.95 -5.52 -9.60
N CYS A 244 -9.27 -6.59 -9.20
CA CYS A 244 -7.90 -6.91 -9.59
C CYS A 244 -7.88 -7.70 -10.90
N VAL A 245 -8.26 -7.07 -12.00
CA VAL A 245 -8.43 -7.70 -13.31
C VAL A 245 -7.12 -8.28 -13.83
N SER A 246 -6.00 -7.62 -13.57
CA SER A 246 -4.66 -8.05 -13.99
C SER A 246 -4.14 -9.30 -13.27
N ALA A 247 -4.80 -9.73 -12.18
CA ALA A 247 -4.47 -10.94 -11.46
C ALA A 247 -5.33 -12.16 -11.89
N GLN A 248 -6.38 -11.96 -12.70
CA GLN A 248 -7.28 -13.02 -13.10
C GLN A 248 -6.60 -14.01 -14.07
N ASP A 249 -7.17 -15.21 -14.18
CA ASP A 249 -6.66 -16.23 -15.08
C ASP A 249 -6.63 -15.74 -16.55
N GLY A 250 -5.50 -15.94 -17.21
CA GLY A 250 -5.27 -15.48 -18.58
C GLY A 250 -4.72 -14.04 -18.68
N ALA A 251 -4.59 -13.31 -17.59
CA ALA A 251 -3.93 -12.00 -17.60
C ALA A 251 -2.40 -12.17 -17.68
N ASP A 252 -1.78 -11.53 -18.68
CA ASP A 252 -0.33 -11.53 -18.89
C ASP A 252 0.27 -10.17 -18.52
N ILE A 253 0.82 -10.07 -17.30
CA ILE A 253 1.43 -8.83 -16.79
C ILE A 253 2.55 -8.31 -17.71
N PRO A 254 3.52 -9.12 -18.17
CA PRO A 254 4.52 -8.67 -19.12
C PRO A 254 3.94 -8.01 -20.38
N SER A 255 2.93 -8.60 -20.98
CA SER A 255 2.26 -8.02 -22.17
C SER A 255 1.50 -6.73 -21.84
N LEU A 256 0.85 -6.65 -20.68
CA LEU A 256 0.20 -5.42 -20.22
C LEU A 256 1.20 -4.30 -19.99
N LEU A 257 2.35 -4.57 -19.37
CA LEU A 257 3.41 -3.58 -19.18
C LEU A 257 4.04 -3.14 -20.51
N LYS A 258 4.28 -4.06 -21.47
CA LYS A 258 4.73 -3.69 -22.82
C LYS A 258 3.76 -2.72 -23.46
N ARG A 259 2.45 -2.98 -23.36
CA ARG A 259 1.42 -2.07 -23.87
C ARG A 259 1.49 -0.69 -23.20
N VAL A 260 1.70 -0.61 -21.86
CA VAL A 260 1.91 0.68 -21.17
C VAL A 260 3.11 1.43 -21.74
N ILE A 261 4.22 0.72 -21.98
CA ILE A 261 5.46 1.31 -22.53
C ILE A 261 5.25 1.81 -23.97
N GLU A 262 4.64 0.99 -24.83
CA GLU A 262 4.46 1.29 -26.26
C GLU A 262 3.43 2.39 -26.51
N THR A 263 2.34 2.41 -25.73
CA THR A 263 1.27 3.41 -25.91
C THR A 263 1.52 4.72 -25.17
N GLU A 264 2.49 4.74 -24.27
CA GLU A 264 2.78 5.88 -23.38
C GLU A 264 1.52 6.43 -22.67
N CYS A 265 0.51 5.57 -22.41
CA CYS A 265 -0.83 5.98 -21.95
C CYS A 265 -0.84 6.78 -20.64
N TYR A 266 0.21 6.68 -19.82
CA TYR A 266 0.36 7.45 -18.58
C TYR A 266 1.21 8.71 -18.71
N LYS A 267 1.84 8.98 -19.86
CA LYS A 267 2.80 10.08 -20.03
C LYS A 267 2.20 11.42 -19.68
N LYS A 268 1.04 11.73 -20.25
CA LYS A 268 0.35 13.00 -19.99
C LYS A 268 0.04 13.18 -18.50
N ASP A 269 -0.45 12.14 -17.82
CA ASP A 269 -0.74 12.19 -16.38
C ASP A 269 0.55 12.35 -15.57
N TYR A 270 1.65 11.70 -15.97
CA TYR A 270 2.94 11.83 -15.31
C TYR A 270 3.48 13.25 -15.38
N GLU A 271 3.50 13.83 -16.57
CA GLU A 271 4.02 15.19 -16.84
C GLU A 271 3.17 16.30 -16.22
N THR A 272 1.86 16.05 -15.98
CA THR A 272 0.96 17.04 -15.38
C THR A 272 0.77 16.88 -13.87
N ASN A 273 0.74 15.65 -13.36
CA ASN A 273 0.39 15.37 -11.97
C ASN A 273 1.57 14.81 -11.17
N THR A 274 2.29 13.79 -11.69
CA THR A 274 3.34 13.13 -10.92
C THR A 274 4.55 14.04 -10.72
N ILE A 275 4.99 14.76 -11.74
CA ILE A 275 6.15 15.67 -11.66
C ILE A 275 5.98 16.70 -10.54
N MET A 276 4.78 17.23 -10.35
CA MET A 276 4.49 18.24 -9.31
C MET A 276 4.64 17.69 -7.88
N MET A 277 4.61 16.37 -7.72
CA MET A 277 4.79 15.70 -6.42
C MET A 277 6.25 15.39 -6.09
N LEU A 278 7.17 15.48 -7.05
CA LEU A 278 8.55 15.05 -6.90
C LEU A 278 9.40 16.12 -6.19
N TYR A 279 10.20 15.70 -5.21
CA TYR A 279 11.19 16.58 -4.56
C TYR A 279 12.50 16.72 -5.36
N ALA A 280 12.74 15.80 -6.31
CA ALA A 280 13.86 15.86 -7.23
C ALA A 280 13.37 15.50 -8.64
N PRO A 281 13.88 16.15 -9.71
CA PRO A 281 13.47 15.86 -11.07
C PRO A 281 13.65 14.40 -11.45
N CYS A 282 12.64 13.81 -12.09
CA CYS A 282 12.68 12.50 -12.73
C CYS A 282 11.72 12.54 -13.91
N SER A 283 12.22 12.40 -15.12
CA SER A 283 11.38 12.45 -16.32
C SER A 283 10.56 11.17 -16.50
N TYR A 284 9.52 11.23 -17.32
CA TYR A 284 8.75 10.05 -17.69
C TYR A 284 9.63 8.99 -18.38
N GLU A 285 10.52 9.45 -19.28
CA GLU A 285 11.47 8.61 -20.03
C GLU A 285 12.43 7.87 -19.10
N GLU A 286 12.85 8.51 -18.01
CA GLU A 286 13.64 7.88 -16.97
C GLU A 286 12.82 6.87 -16.16
N ALA A 287 11.67 7.27 -15.66
CA ALA A 287 10.83 6.44 -14.80
C ALA A 287 10.29 5.18 -15.51
N ILE A 288 9.93 5.28 -16.81
CA ILE A 288 9.41 4.16 -17.59
C ILE A 288 10.44 3.04 -17.80
N THR A 289 11.74 3.32 -17.64
CA THR A 289 12.78 2.29 -17.71
C THR A 289 12.59 1.23 -16.64
N GLY A 290 12.00 1.57 -15.50
CA GLY A 290 11.64 0.60 -14.46
C GLY A 290 10.68 -0.49 -14.95
N LEU A 291 9.70 -0.13 -15.80
CA LEU A 291 8.78 -1.13 -16.38
C LEU A 291 9.51 -2.05 -17.37
N LYS A 292 10.50 -1.53 -18.12
CA LYS A 292 11.33 -2.35 -19.02
C LYS A 292 12.12 -3.40 -18.22
N VAL A 293 12.71 -3.00 -17.10
CA VAL A 293 13.42 -3.93 -16.19
C VAL A 293 12.48 -5.02 -15.69
N ILE A 294 11.26 -4.68 -15.26
CA ILE A 294 10.26 -5.67 -14.82
C ILE A 294 9.94 -6.67 -15.96
N VAL A 295 9.70 -6.18 -17.18
CA VAL A 295 9.37 -7.02 -18.34
C VAL A 295 10.53 -7.96 -18.67
N GLU A 296 11.77 -7.46 -18.71
CA GLU A 296 12.98 -8.21 -19.05
C GLU A 296 13.35 -9.24 -17.97
N SER A 297 13.06 -8.96 -16.71
CA SER A 297 13.35 -9.87 -15.59
C SER A 297 12.60 -11.17 -15.63
N GLY A 298 11.43 -11.23 -16.30
CA GLY A 298 10.54 -12.38 -16.27
C GLY A 298 9.86 -12.68 -14.94
N MET A 299 10.08 -11.86 -13.89
CA MET A 299 9.59 -12.13 -12.53
C MET A 299 8.07 -12.16 -12.40
N PHE A 300 7.35 -11.51 -13.31
CA PHE A 300 5.88 -11.50 -13.34
C PHE A 300 5.27 -12.52 -14.30
N GLN A 301 6.07 -13.39 -14.89
CA GLN A 301 5.57 -14.55 -15.63
C GLN A 301 5.00 -15.57 -14.65
N GLU A 302 3.96 -16.26 -15.07
CA GLU A 302 3.37 -17.32 -14.28
C GLU A 302 4.34 -18.51 -14.19
N ASN A 303 4.76 -18.89 -12.99
CA ASN A 303 5.74 -19.95 -12.77
C ASN A 303 5.06 -21.32 -12.72
N ASP A 304 5.39 -22.21 -13.65
CA ASP A 304 4.84 -23.58 -13.69
C ASP A 304 5.25 -24.41 -12.46
N GLU A 305 6.39 -24.12 -11.85
CA GLU A 305 6.83 -24.75 -10.61
C GLU A 305 5.91 -24.35 -9.43
N TYR A 306 5.51 -23.07 -9.37
CA TYR A 306 4.54 -22.60 -8.38
C TYR A 306 3.17 -23.28 -8.57
N LYS A 307 2.72 -23.50 -9.82
CA LYS A 307 1.51 -24.28 -10.11
C LYS A 307 1.63 -25.70 -9.57
N LYS A 308 2.77 -26.37 -9.76
CA LYS A 308 3.04 -27.73 -9.22
C LYS A 308 2.98 -27.74 -7.68
N ILE A 309 3.65 -26.80 -7.04
CA ILE A 309 3.64 -26.65 -5.57
C ILE A 309 2.22 -26.41 -5.05
N ARG A 310 1.45 -25.51 -5.66
CA ARG A 310 0.06 -25.24 -5.32
C ARG A 310 -0.81 -26.50 -5.40
N TYR A 311 -0.65 -27.28 -6.46
CA TYR A 311 -1.36 -28.54 -6.60
C TYR A 311 -1.01 -29.52 -5.47
N ILE A 312 0.26 -29.60 -5.06
CA ILE A 312 0.70 -30.48 -3.96
C ILE A 312 0.05 -30.04 -2.64
N TYR A 313 0.05 -28.74 -2.32
CA TYR A 313 -0.60 -28.23 -1.11
C TYR A 313 -2.11 -28.42 -1.12
N LEU A 314 -2.78 -28.18 -2.25
CA LEU A 314 -4.22 -28.45 -2.40
C LEU A 314 -4.53 -29.92 -2.18
N PHE A 315 -3.72 -30.82 -2.73
CA PHE A 315 -3.87 -32.26 -2.52
C PHE A 315 -3.68 -32.67 -1.07
N GLN A 316 -2.65 -32.13 -0.39
CA GLN A 316 -2.41 -32.39 1.03
C GLN A 316 -3.55 -31.86 1.89
N PHE A 317 -4.09 -30.68 1.58
CA PHE A 317 -5.25 -30.08 2.25
C PHE A 317 -6.51 -30.91 2.07
N LEU A 318 -6.84 -31.32 0.83
CA LEU A 318 -7.97 -32.19 0.55
C LEU A 318 -7.84 -33.57 1.21
N ARG A 319 -6.60 -34.08 1.34
CA ARG A 319 -6.31 -35.31 2.09
C ARG A 319 -6.50 -35.13 3.60
N LYS A 320 -6.10 -34.00 4.17
CA LYS A 320 -6.34 -33.65 5.59
C LYS A 320 -7.83 -33.52 5.90
N LEU A 321 -8.61 -32.94 5.00
CA LEU A 321 -10.07 -32.80 5.13
C LEU A 321 -10.81 -34.14 4.97
N LYS A 322 -10.12 -35.27 4.74
CA LYS A 322 -10.68 -36.59 4.43
C LYS A 322 -11.62 -36.61 3.22
N VAL A 323 -11.65 -35.53 2.41
CA VAL A 323 -12.50 -35.42 1.23
C VAL A 323 -12.16 -36.53 0.20
N ILE A 324 -10.88 -36.88 0.10
CA ILE A 324 -10.43 -37.94 -0.85
C ILE A 324 -10.81 -39.33 -0.34
N LYS A 325 -10.92 -39.56 0.97
CA LYS A 325 -11.35 -40.88 1.50
C LYS A 325 -12.84 -41.17 1.33
N ASN A 326 -13.67 -40.14 1.09
CA ASN A 326 -15.12 -40.25 1.00
C ASN A 326 -15.67 -40.00 -0.40
N ILE A 327 -14.86 -40.10 -1.45
CA ILE A 327 -15.28 -39.86 -2.85
C ILE A 327 -16.46 -40.77 -3.22
N GLU A 328 -16.58 -41.97 -2.65
CA GLU A 328 -17.68 -42.89 -2.93
C GLU A 328 -19.05 -42.38 -2.46
N TYR A 329 -19.09 -41.45 -1.48
CA TYR A 329 -20.34 -40.89 -0.90
C TYR A 329 -20.76 -39.55 -1.51
N LEU A 330 -20.00 -38.99 -2.46
CA LEU A 330 -20.32 -37.71 -3.08
C LEU A 330 -21.34 -37.86 -4.21
N LYS A 331 -22.29 -36.91 -4.31
CA LYS A 331 -23.26 -36.85 -5.42
C LYS A 331 -22.53 -36.77 -6.77
N CYS A 332 -23.11 -37.34 -7.83
CA CYS A 332 -22.45 -37.47 -9.16
C CYS A 332 -21.76 -36.18 -9.69
N HIS A 333 -22.34 -35.02 -9.47
CA HIS A 333 -21.75 -33.76 -9.91
C HIS A 333 -20.45 -33.36 -9.15
N GLN A 334 -20.38 -33.68 -7.87
CA GLN A 334 -19.20 -33.44 -7.04
C GLN A 334 -18.08 -34.43 -7.35
N LYS A 335 -18.45 -35.70 -7.69
CA LYS A 335 -17.51 -36.73 -8.17
C LYS A 335 -16.82 -36.28 -9.47
N ALA A 336 -17.57 -35.71 -10.42
CA ALA A 336 -17.03 -35.25 -11.70
C ALA A 336 -16.02 -34.12 -11.55
N ILE A 337 -16.31 -33.15 -10.68
CA ILE A 337 -15.40 -32.02 -10.38
C ILE A 337 -14.11 -32.54 -9.72
N ILE A 338 -14.22 -33.41 -8.72
CA ILE A 338 -13.04 -33.95 -8.01
C ILE A 338 -12.24 -34.86 -8.93
N THR A 339 -12.89 -35.66 -9.77
CA THR A 339 -12.24 -36.52 -10.74
C THR A 339 -11.50 -35.71 -11.82
N ASN A 340 -12.08 -34.63 -12.32
CA ASN A 340 -11.39 -33.70 -13.23
C ASN A 340 -10.19 -33.00 -12.60
N ILE A 341 -10.29 -32.61 -11.31
CA ILE A 341 -9.18 -32.09 -10.54
C ILE A 341 -8.08 -33.17 -10.42
N LEU A 342 -8.41 -34.40 -10.08
CA LEU A 342 -7.47 -35.51 -9.93
C LEU A 342 -6.82 -35.93 -11.25
N ILE A 343 -7.55 -35.88 -12.38
CA ILE A 343 -7.01 -36.18 -13.73
C ILE A 343 -6.01 -35.09 -14.13
N LYS A 344 -6.35 -33.79 -13.98
CA LYS A 344 -5.40 -32.70 -14.22
C LYS A 344 -4.17 -32.81 -13.32
N PHE A 345 -4.34 -33.28 -12.08
CA PHE A 345 -3.29 -33.58 -11.15
C PHE A 345 -2.31 -34.66 -11.66
N LYS A 346 -2.85 -35.76 -12.14
CA LYS A 346 -2.06 -36.89 -12.66
C LYS A 346 -1.26 -36.49 -13.88
N THR A 347 -1.83 -35.65 -14.75
CA THR A 347 -1.16 -35.15 -15.97
C THR A 347 -0.01 -34.20 -15.65
N VAL A 348 -0.12 -33.37 -14.57
CA VAL A 348 0.93 -32.43 -14.13
C VAL A 348 2.06 -33.13 -13.35
N LEU A 349 1.77 -34.25 -12.65
CA LEU A 349 2.78 -35.06 -11.94
C LEU A 349 3.59 -36.00 -12.85
N LEU A 350 3.08 -36.31 -14.03
CA LEU A 350 3.71 -37.23 -15.00
C LEU A 350 4.41 -36.47 -16.15
N ALA A 351 4.27 -35.13 -16.21
CA ALA A 351 5.00 -34.24 -17.12
C ALA A 351 6.12 -33.51 -16.37
#